data_6b3c12ca96520b05a72b58560066ffba
#
_entry.id   6b3c12ca96520b05a72b58560066ffba
#
_cell.length_a   1.000
_cell.length_b   1.000
_cell.length_c   1.000
_cell.angle_alpha   90.00
_cell.angle_beta   90.00
_cell.angle_gamma   90.00
#
_symmetry.space_group_name_H-M   'P 1'
#
loop_
_entity.id
_entity.type
_entity.pdbx_description
1 polymer ?
#
loop_
_entity_poly.entity_id
_entity_poly.type
_entity_poly.pdbx_seq_one_letter_code
_entity_poly.pdbx_strand_id
1 'polypeptide(L)'
;MAIDNPSTRILVLGLTAAGADSLPVKLLNRIAEADLLLGGQRQLSYFPEFQGETFAIGANIEAVAGRLEQAQAHGERAVVLASGDPLCYGIGASLRRYFPAEALEIIPAPTAFQLAFAALAEPWSDAAWLSAHARPIEAVVAAARLAPKAAILTDNQHTPAALA
;
A
#
# COMPACT_ATOMS: atom_id res chain seq x y z
N MET A 1 8.32 -26.55 -3.60
CA MET A 1 9.25 -26.72 -4.71
C MET A 1 9.47 -25.36 -5.38
N ALA A 2 10.69 -24.84 -5.31
CA ALA A 2 11.25 -23.64 -5.99
C ALA A 2 10.40 -22.34 -6.05
N ILE A 3 10.27 -21.64 -4.94
CA ILE A 3 9.86 -20.21 -4.90
C ILE A 3 11.12 -19.33 -4.66
N ASP A 4 12.31 -19.83 -4.97
CA ASP A 4 13.57 -19.11 -4.71
C ASP A 4 14.05 -18.25 -5.91
N ASN A 5 13.20 -18.03 -6.93
CA ASN A 5 13.54 -17.09 -7.99
C ASN A 5 12.95 -15.72 -7.65
N PRO A 6 13.80 -14.70 -7.34
CA PRO A 6 13.32 -13.34 -7.04
C PRO A 6 12.48 -12.72 -8.18
N SER A 7 12.57 -13.28 -9.40
CA SER A 7 11.79 -12.82 -10.56
C SER A 7 10.34 -13.26 -10.56
N THR A 8 9.91 -14.17 -9.66
CA THR A 8 8.53 -14.68 -9.60
C THR A 8 7.71 -14.13 -8.44
N ARG A 9 8.32 -13.33 -7.55
CA ARG A 9 7.61 -12.67 -6.45
C ARG A 9 6.86 -11.47 -6.96
N ILE A 10 5.63 -11.29 -6.46
CA ILE A 10 4.87 -10.05 -6.65
C ILE A 10 5.55 -8.96 -5.84
N LEU A 11 6.05 -7.92 -6.51
CA LEU A 11 6.58 -6.74 -5.83
C LEU A 11 5.43 -5.84 -5.38
N VAL A 12 5.30 -5.63 -4.06
CA VAL A 12 4.33 -4.68 -3.49
C VAL A 12 5.10 -3.46 -2.98
N LEU A 13 5.00 -2.36 -3.71
CA LEU A 13 5.84 -1.18 -3.54
C LEU A 13 5.06 0.00 -2.98
N GLY A 14 5.50 0.51 -1.84
CA GLY A 14 5.00 1.73 -1.24
C GLY A 14 5.52 2.98 -1.94
N LEU A 15 4.65 3.98 -2.08
CA LEU A 15 4.95 5.29 -2.66
C LEU A 15 4.54 6.39 -1.69
N THR A 16 5.30 7.49 -1.68
CA THR A 16 4.86 8.75 -1.08
C THR A 16 4.04 9.57 -2.09
N ALA A 17 3.57 10.75 -1.68
CA ALA A 17 2.89 11.69 -2.58
C ALA A 17 3.81 12.26 -3.68
N ALA A 18 5.14 12.13 -3.56
CA ALA A 18 6.09 12.49 -4.60
C ALA A 18 6.11 11.48 -5.77
N GLY A 19 5.36 10.36 -5.66
CA GLY A 19 5.24 9.39 -6.75
C GLY A 19 6.57 8.78 -7.16
N ALA A 20 6.85 8.76 -8.46
CA ALA A 20 8.08 8.19 -9.01
C ALA A 20 9.35 8.84 -8.42
N ASP A 21 9.33 10.13 -8.14
CA ASP A 21 10.48 10.87 -7.58
C ASP A 21 10.87 10.41 -6.17
N SER A 22 9.99 9.68 -5.48
CA SER A 22 10.30 9.08 -4.18
C SER A 22 11.07 7.77 -4.26
N LEU A 23 11.29 7.23 -5.45
CA LEU A 23 11.86 5.91 -5.65
C LEU A 23 13.33 5.94 -6.06
N PRO A 24 14.17 5.06 -5.49
CA PRO A 24 15.51 4.80 -6.01
C PRO A 24 15.46 4.26 -7.44
N VAL A 25 16.47 4.61 -8.26
CA VAL A 25 16.59 4.17 -9.66
C VAL A 25 16.42 2.65 -9.82
N LYS A 26 16.93 1.85 -8.88
CA LYS A 26 16.78 0.38 -8.91
C LYS A 26 15.31 -0.06 -8.92
N LEU A 27 14.43 0.64 -8.19
CA LEU A 27 13.00 0.32 -8.15
C LEU A 27 12.28 0.86 -9.39
N LEU A 28 12.68 2.01 -9.91
CA LEU A 28 12.16 2.53 -11.18
C LEU A 28 12.47 1.56 -12.33
N ASN A 29 13.68 1.00 -12.39
CA ASN A 29 14.04 -0.01 -13.37
C ASN A 29 13.17 -1.28 -13.24
N ARG A 30 12.90 -1.74 -12.02
CA ARG A 30 12.00 -2.89 -11.79
C ARG A 30 10.58 -2.63 -12.25
N ILE A 31 10.08 -1.40 -12.09
CA ILE A 31 8.77 -0.99 -12.63
C ILE A 31 8.82 -0.99 -14.16
N ALA A 32 9.85 -0.38 -14.75
CA ALA A 32 9.98 -0.31 -16.21
C ALA A 32 10.11 -1.68 -16.88
N GLU A 33 10.69 -2.66 -16.17
CA GLU A 33 10.84 -4.04 -16.63
C GLU A 33 9.62 -4.93 -16.32
N ALA A 34 8.65 -4.44 -15.57
CA ALA A 34 7.45 -5.21 -15.24
C ALA A 34 6.56 -5.41 -16.46
N ASP A 35 5.83 -6.53 -16.48
CA ASP A 35 4.85 -6.85 -17.51
C ASP A 35 3.46 -6.33 -17.10
N LEU A 36 3.20 -6.24 -15.78
CA LEU A 36 1.93 -5.84 -15.19
C LEU A 36 2.14 -4.87 -14.03
N LEU A 37 1.47 -3.70 -14.08
CA LEU A 37 1.50 -2.68 -13.02
C LEU A 37 0.09 -2.49 -12.46
N LEU A 38 -0.11 -2.80 -11.19
CA LEU A 38 -1.37 -2.61 -10.48
C LEU A 38 -1.27 -1.44 -9.51
N GLY A 39 -2.32 -0.65 -9.40
CA GLY A 39 -2.36 0.47 -8.45
C GLY A 39 -3.69 1.20 -8.49
N GLY A 40 -3.96 2.04 -7.51
CA GLY A 40 -5.05 3.02 -7.61
C GLY A 40 -4.77 4.01 -8.75
N GLN A 41 -5.81 4.69 -9.24
CA GLN A 41 -5.68 5.63 -10.36
C GLN A 41 -4.55 6.65 -10.14
N ARG A 42 -4.44 7.19 -8.91
CA ARG A 42 -3.38 8.14 -8.56
C ARG A 42 -1.98 7.51 -8.66
N GLN A 43 -1.79 6.27 -8.17
CA GLN A 43 -0.49 5.61 -8.23
C GLN A 43 -0.10 5.29 -9.68
N LEU A 44 -1.03 4.85 -10.49
CA LEU A 44 -0.79 4.58 -11.90
C LEU A 44 -0.43 5.86 -12.68
N SER A 45 -1.04 7.00 -12.35
CA SER A 45 -0.74 8.27 -13.01
C SER A 45 0.69 8.79 -12.77
N TYR A 46 1.42 8.24 -11.80
CA TYR A 46 2.83 8.54 -11.60
C TYR A 46 3.77 7.88 -12.63
N PHE A 47 3.22 6.94 -13.43
CA PHE A 47 3.99 6.16 -14.41
C PHE A 47 3.32 6.20 -15.80
N PRO A 48 3.14 7.40 -16.40
CA PRO A 48 2.42 7.53 -17.66
C PRO A 48 3.13 6.86 -18.85
N GLU A 49 4.46 6.67 -18.73
CA GLU A 49 5.29 6.06 -19.77
C GLU A 49 5.42 4.53 -19.62
N PHE A 50 4.70 3.91 -18.68
CA PHE A 50 4.76 2.46 -18.50
C PHE A 50 4.22 1.74 -19.74
N GLN A 51 5.00 0.75 -20.25
CA GLN A 51 4.71 0.09 -21.53
C GLN A 51 3.97 -1.24 -21.37
N GLY A 52 3.90 -1.80 -20.16
CA GLY A 52 3.19 -3.04 -19.87
C GLY A 52 1.69 -2.83 -19.66
N GLU A 53 1.02 -3.89 -19.21
CA GLU A 53 -0.39 -3.81 -18.85
C GLU A 53 -0.58 -3.06 -17.52
N THR A 54 -1.58 -2.19 -17.45
CA THR A 54 -1.98 -1.54 -16.20
C THR A 54 -3.31 -2.08 -15.71
N PHE A 55 -3.43 -2.33 -14.40
CA PHE A 55 -4.66 -2.78 -13.76
C PHE A 55 -5.04 -1.83 -12.61
N ALA A 56 -6.15 -1.12 -12.77
CA ALA A 56 -6.62 -0.19 -11.74
C ALA A 56 -7.26 -0.95 -10.57
N ILE A 57 -6.71 -0.75 -9.37
CA ILE A 57 -7.23 -1.34 -8.14
C ILE A 57 -8.45 -0.55 -7.68
N GLY A 58 -9.59 -1.22 -7.65
CA GLY A 58 -10.83 -0.74 -7.06
C GLY A 58 -11.14 -1.43 -5.73
N ALA A 59 -12.43 -1.46 -5.36
CA ALA A 59 -12.88 -2.09 -4.11
C ALA A 59 -12.82 -3.63 -4.13
N ASN A 60 -12.76 -4.26 -5.32
CA ASN A 60 -12.76 -5.71 -5.46
C ASN A 60 -11.35 -6.29 -5.37
N ILE A 61 -10.95 -6.72 -4.17
CA ILE A 61 -9.64 -7.34 -3.94
C ILE A 61 -9.51 -8.73 -4.60
N GLU A 62 -10.61 -9.44 -4.78
CA GLU A 62 -10.62 -10.77 -5.43
C GLU A 62 -10.21 -10.66 -6.89
N ALA A 63 -10.67 -9.62 -7.60
CA ALA A 63 -10.26 -9.36 -8.99
C ALA A 63 -8.75 -9.03 -9.07
N VAL A 64 -8.21 -8.30 -8.09
CA VAL A 64 -6.77 -8.03 -7.99
C VAL A 64 -5.99 -9.33 -7.78
N ALA A 65 -6.43 -10.16 -6.83
CA ALA A 65 -5.78 -11.44 -6.54
C ALA A 65 -5.81 -12.36 -7.77
N GLY A 66 -6.96 -12.50 -8.42
CA GLY A 66 -7.11 -13.33 -9.62
C GLY A 66 -6.21 -12.85 -10.78
N ARG A 67 -6.06 -11.52 -11.00
CA ARG A 67 -5.13 -11.02 -12.03
C ARG A 67 -3.67 -11.32 -11.69
N LEU A 68 -3.31 -11.23 -10.39
CA LEU A 68 -1.96 -11.56 -9.93
C LEU A 68 -1.66 -13.07 -10.02
N GLU A 69 -2.65 -13.95 -9.73
CA GLU A 69 -2.52 -15.39 -9.92
C GLU A 69 -2.29 -15.75 -11.41
N GLN A 70 -3.00 -15.09 -12.31
CA GLN A 70 -2.79 -15.24 -13.76
C GLN A 70 -1.38 -14.78 -14.16
N ALA A 71 -0.91 -13.65 -13.64
CA ALA A 71 0.44 -13.16 -13.88
C ALA A 71 1.51 -14.18 -13.45
N GLN A 72 1.35 -14.76 -12.26
CA GLN A 72 2.26 -15.80 -11.78
C GLN A 72 2.23 -17.05 -12.65
N ALA A 73 1.05 -17.49 -13.08
CA ALA A 73 0.88 -18.67 -13.96
C ALA A 73 1.56 -18.48 -15.33
N HIS A 74 1.59 -17.24 -15.83
CA HIS A 74 2.24 -16.90 -17.11
C HIS A 74 3.71 -16.47 -16.96
N GLY A 75 4.24 -16.40 -15.74
CA GLY A 75 5.61 -15.93 -15.47
C GLY A 75 5.79 -14.44 -15.67
N GLU A 76 4.71 -13.67 -15.64
CA GLU A 76 4.74 -12.20 -15.76
C GLU A 76 5.33 -11.57 -14.47
N ARG A 77 6.11 -10.52 -14.63
CA ARG A 77 6.62 -9.70 -13.52
C ARG A 77 5.57 -8.68 -13.13
N ALA A 78 4.97 -8.87 -11.97
CA ALA A 78 3.90 -8.01 -11.48
C ALA A 78 4.41 -7.07 -10.37
N VAL A 79 4.04 -5.78 -10.48
CA VAL A 79 4.29 -4.75 -9.47
C VAL A 79 2.95 -4.18 -9.01
N VAL A 80 2.74 -4.16 -7.70
CA VAL A 80 1.57 -3.55 -7.05
C VAL A 80 2.01 -2.28 -6.35
N LEU A 81 1.46 -1.15 -6.74
CA LEU A 81 1.72 0.16 -6.16
C LEU A 81 0.75 0.44 -5.01
N ALA A 82 1.28 0.88 -3.87
CA ALA A 82 0.52 1.22 -2.68
C ALA A 82 0.90 2.63 -2.18
N SER A 83 0.05 3.26 -1.40
CA SER A 83 0.39 4.49 -0.67
C SER A 83 1.09 4.17 0.63
N GLY A 84 2.25 4.76 0.90
CA GLY A 84 2.99 4.58 2.14
C GLY A 84 3.45 3.13 2.33
N ASP A 85 3.30 2.60 3.53
CA ASP A 85 3.62 1.20 3.82
C ASP A 85 2.45 0.28 3.40
N PRO A 86 2.68 -0.69 2.49
CA PRO A 86 1.63 -1.60 2.03
C PRO A 86 1.00 -2.45 3.14
N LEU A 87 1.68 -2.65 4.27
CA LEU A 87 1.18 -3.42 5.41
C LEU A 87 0.45 -2.54 6.45
N CYS A 88 0.61 -1.22 6.39
CA CYS A 88 -0.04 -0.30 7.32
C CYS A 88 -1.41 0.13 6.77
N TYR A 89 -2.47 -0.61 7.09
CA TYR A 89 -3.83 -0.41 6.54
C TYR A 89 -3.88 -0.40 5.00
N GLY A 90 -2.91 -1.03 4.36
CA GLY A 90 -2.72 -1.02 2.91
C GLY A 90 -3.05 -2.36 2.25
N ILE A 91 -2.89 -2.38 0.92
CA ILE A 91 -3.24 -3.54 0.08
C ILE A 91 -2.41 -4.78 0.40
N GLY A 92 -1.18 -4.63 0.89
CA GLY A 92 -0.33 -5.76 1.25
C GLY A 92 -0.96 -6.67 2.29
N ALA A 93 -1.63 -6.09 3.30
CA ALA A 93 -2.38 -6.86 4.29
C ALA A 93 -3.55 -7.63 3.67
N SER A 94 -4.21 -7.09 2.66
CA SER A 94 -5.27 -7.77 1.93
C SER A 94 -4.75 -8.89 1.06
N LEU A 95 -3.63 -8.69 0.34
CA LEU A 95 -3.00 -9.70 -0.50
C LEU A 95 -2.48 -10.90 0.29
N ARG A 96 -2.10 -10.71 1.57
CA ARG A 96 -1.69 -11.81 2.46
C ARG A 96 -2.76 -12.86 2.71
N ARG A 97 -4.02 -12.59 2.39
CA ARG A 97 -5.12 -13.58 2.45
C ARG A 97 -5.15 -14.52 1.26
N TYR A 98 -4.53 -14.13 0.14
CA TYR A 98 -4.50 -14.87 -1.12
C TYR A 98 -3.12 -15.46 -1.43
N PHE A 99 -2.06 -14.79 -1.00
CA PHE A 99 -0.69 -15.18 -1.30
C PHE A 99 0.10 -15.48 -0.02
N PRO A 100 0.93 -16.54 0.00
CA PRO A 100 1.85 -16.79 1.09
C PRO A 100 2.93 -15.70 1.16
N ALA A 101 3.61 -15.55 2.30
CA ALA A 101 4.60 -14.49 2.51
C ALA A 101 5.74 -14.54 1.48
N GLU A 102 6.14 -15.73 1.12
CA GLU A 102 7.24 -16.02 0.21
C GLU A 102 6.94 -15.58 -1.23
N ALA A 103 5.66 -15.49 -1.60
CA ALA A 103 5.22 -15.00 -2.91
C ALA A 103 5.21 -13.48 -3.03
N LEU A 104 5.37 -12.76 -1.92
CA LEU A 104 5.32 -11.29 -1.88
C LEU A 104 6.70 -10.74 -1.51
N GLU A 105 7.13 -9.72 -2.22
CA GLU A 105 8.24 -8.86 -1.81
C GLU A 105 7.66 -7.48 -1.50
N ILE A 106 7.69 -7.09 -0.22
CA ILE A 106 7.09 -5.84 0.24
C ILE A 106 8.18 -4.82 0.52
N ILE A 107 8.14 -3.70 -0.19
CA ILE A 107 9.05 -2.56 0.02
C ILE A 107 8.19 -1.38 0.48
N PRO A 108 8.29 -0.98 1.76
CA PRO A 108 7.49 0.11 2.31
C PRO A 108 8.05 1.47 1.91
N ALA A 109 7.16 2.47 1.89
CA ALA A 109 7.50 3.88 2.00
C ALA A 109 6.98 4.44 3.33
N PRO A 110 7.41 5.63 3.76
CA PRO A 110 6.87 6.27 4.95
C PRO A 110 5.34 6.37 4.90
N THR A 111 4.68 5.97 5.99
CA THR A 111 3.21 6.06 6.13
C THR A 111 2.78 7.52 6.29
N ALA A 112 1.49 7.79 6.04
CA ALA A 112 0.90 9.10 6.34
C ALA A 112 1.06 9.47 7.84
N PHE A 113 1.02 8.50 8.74
CA PHE A 113 1.28 8.69 10.17
C PHE A 113 2.70 9.22 10.42
N GLN A 114 3.72 8.54 9.88
CA GLN A 114 5.11 8.94 10.03
C GLN A 114 5.36 10.33 9.47
N LEU A 115 4.79 10.63 8.30
CA LEU A 115 4.91 11.96 7.68
C LEU A 115 4.24 13.05 8.52
N ALA A 116 3.07 12.78 9.12
CA ALA A 116 2.38 13.71 9.99
C ALA A 116 3.20 13.99 11.26
N PHE A 117 3.71 12.97 11.93
CA PHE A 117 4.54 13.15 13.13
C PHE A 117 5.86 13.84 12.80
N ALA A 118 6.48 13.56 11.66
CA ALA A 118 7.68 14.26 11.21
C ALA A 118 7.42 15.76 10.96
N ALA A 119 6.27 16.09 10.35
CA ALA A 119 5.89 17.50 10.13
C ALA A 119 5.65 18.27 11.45
N LEU A 120 5.23 17.56 12.50
CA LEU A 120 5.04 18.13 13.83
C LEU A 120 6.31 18.10 14.70
N ALA A 121 7.40 17.47 14.22
CA ALA A 121 8.61 17.18 15.00
C ALA A 121 8.29 16.42 16.30
N GLU A 122 7.29 15.54 16.29
CA GLU A 122 6.83 14.76 17.43
C GLU A 122 7.25 13.29 17.34
N PRO A 123 7.75 12.69 18.43
CA PRO A 123 7.94 11.24 18.52
C PRO A 123 6.61 10.49 18.41
N TRP A 124 6.62 9.34 17.74
CA TRP A 124 5.41 8.53 17.51
C TRP A 124 5.48 7.11 18.12
N SER A 125 6.53 6.80 18.86
CA SER A 125 6.73 5.48 19.46
C SER A 125 5.65 5.07 20.49
N ASP A 126 4.99 6.05 21.09
CA ASP A 126 3.90 5.90 22.08
C ASP A 126 2.52 6.25 21.50
N ALA A 127 2.43 6.48 20.19
CA ALA A 127 1.18 6.83 19.52
C ALA A 127 0.37 5.60 19.09
N ALA A 128 -0.95 5.65 19.28
CA ALA A 128 -1.86 4.71 18.63
C ALA A 128 -2.05 5.06 17.15
N TRP A 129 -1.92 4.08 16.28
CA TRP A 129 -2.17 4.22 14.84
C TRP A 129 -3.50 3.57 14.52
N LEU A 130 -4.47 4.37 14.12
CA LEU A 130 -5.85 3.95 13.94
C LEU A 130 -6.33 4.30 12.52
N SER A 131 -7.36 3.60 12.07
CA SER A 131 -8.02 3.90 10.80
C SER A 131 -9.51 3.89 11.01
N ALA A 132 -10.17 4.97 10.64
CA ALA A 132 -11.62 5.07 10.58
C ALA A 132 -12.18 4.56 9.24
N HIS A 133 -11.33 4.24 8.26
CA HIS A 133 -11.76 3.73 6.98
C HIS A 133 -12.49 2.40 7.11
N ALA A 134 -13.75 2.36 6.68
CA ALA A 134 -14.63 1.18 6.76
C ALA A 134 -14.74 0.55 8.16
N ARG A 135 -14.70 1.36 9.23
CA ARG A 135 -14.81 0.91 10.64
C ARG A 135 -15.81 1.77 11.40
N PRO A 136 -16.48 1.20 12.45
CA PRO A 136 -17.32 1.99 13.34
C PRO A 136 -16.51 3.09 14.03
N ILE A 137 -16.99 4.33 13.92
CA ILE A 137 -16.28 5.51 14.45
C ILE A 137 -16.14 5.46 15.99
N GLU A 138 -17.14 4.90 16.68
CA GLU A 138 -17.16 4.79 18.13
C GLU A 138 -15.99 3.93 18.65
N ALA A 139 -15.66 2.84 17.93
CA ALA A 139 -14.54 1.98 18.28
C ALA A 139 -13.19 2.71 18.09
N VAL A 140 -13.07 3.52 17.05
CA VAL A 140 -11.85 4.31 16.77
C VAL A 140 -11.67 5.39 17.84
N VAL A 141 -12.73 6.13 18.19
CA VAL A 141 -12.72 7.15 19.25
C VAL A 141 -12.39 6.53 20.62
N ALA A 142 -13.00 5.39 20.95
CA ALA A 142 -12.71 4.68 22.19
C ALA A 142 -11.23 4.26 22.29
N ALA A 143 -10.66 3.72 21.20
CA ALA A 143 -9.24 3.37 21.15
C ALA A 143 -8.31 4.59 21.24
N ALA A 144 -8.67 5.69 20.57
CA ALA A 144 -7.88 6.93 20.60
C ALA A 144 -7.81 7.52 22.03
N ARG A 145 -8.89 7.46 22.79
CA ARG A 145 -8.95 7.96 24.18
C ARG A 145 -8.08 7.18 25.17
N LEU A 146 -7.67 5.97 24.84
CA LEU A 146 -6.79 5.13 25.68
C LEU A 146 -5.30 5.41 25.47
N ALA A 147 -4.95 6.12 24.41
CA ALA A 147 -3.56 6.42 24.07
C ALA A 147 -3.17 7.84 24.46
N PRO A 148 -1.91 8.10 24.86
CA PRO A 148 -1.42 9.45 25.18
C PRO A 148 -1.47 10.37 23.93
N LYS A 149 -1.34 9.79 22.75
CA LYS A 149 -1.56 10.42 21.44
C LYS A 149 -2.04 9.40 20.42
N ALA A 150 -2.80 9.84 19.43
CA ALA A 150 -3.29 8.99 18.37
C ALA A 150 -3.18 9.68 17.01
N ALA A 151 -2.85 8.90 15.98
CA ALA A 151 -2.98 9.31 14.59
C ALA A 151 -4.07 8.45 13.93
N ILE A 152 -5.00 9.08 13.23
CA ILE A 152 -6.19 8.43 12.70
C ILE A 152 -6.28 8.69 11.20
N LEU A 153 -6.28 7.63 10.37
CA LEU A 153 -6.64 7.74 8.96
C LEU A 153 -8.14 7.98 8.87
N THR A 154 -8.51 9.05 8.20
CA THR A 154 -9.90 9.49 7.98
C THR A 154 -10.33 9.24 6.54
N ASP A 155 -11.63 9.29 6.28
CA ASP A 155 -12.23 9.21 4.96
C ASP A 155 -13.32 10.31 4.77
N ASN A 156 -14.02 10.27 3.67
CA ASN A 156 -15.06 11.27 3.38
C ASN A 156 -16.31 11.17 4.29
N GLN A 157 -16.52 10.03 4.96
CA GLN A 157 -17.62 9.82 5.91
C GLN A 157 -17.15 10.11 7.35
N HIS A 158 -15.98 9.60 7.72
CA HIS A 158 -15.36 9.78 9.02
C HIS A 158 -14.31 10.89 8.94
N THR A 159 -14.79 12.12 8.85
CA THR A 159 -13.92 13.31 8.76
C THR A 159 -13.27 13.63 10.11
N PRO A 160 -12.19 14.43 10.15
CA PRO A 160 -11.64 14.92 11.42
C PRO A 160 -12.67 15.62 12.31
N ALA A 161 -13.62 16.36 11.73
CA ALA A 161 -14.70 17.01 12.45
C ALA A 161 -15.71 16.04 13.06
N ALA A 162 -15.91 14.87 12.45
CA ALA A 162 -16.78 13.83 13.00
C ALA A 162 -16.11 13.04 14.13
N LEU A 163 -14.78 13.09 14.25
CA LEU A 163 -13.98 12.43 15.28
C LEU A 163 -13.76 13.31 16.52
N ALA A 164 -13.92 14.64 16.40
CA ALA A 164 -13.73 15.61 17.47
C ALA A 164 -14.92 15.66 18.43
#